data_040d1f7d243011062b079e1c9153ee92
#
_entry.id   040d1f7d243011062b079e1c9153ee92
#
_cell.length_a   1.000
_cell.length_b   1.000
_cell.length_c   1.000
_cell.angle_alpha   90.00
_cell.angle_beta   90.00
_cell.angle_gamma   90.00
#
_symmetry.space_group_name_H-M   'P 1'
#
loop_
_entity.id
_entity.type
_entity.pdbx_description
1 polymer ?
#
loop_
_entity_poly.entity_id
_entity_poly.type
_entity_poly.pdbx_seq_one_letter_code
_entity_poly.pdbx_strand_id
1 'polypeptide(L)'
;MAIYHLSMKIISRKNGYSAVASAAYRSGSVIPDDRTGLIHDYTRKRGVDDAVILTPANAPSWCGDRSVLWNAVEKAEQRRNSQLAREIELAIPREISREAARETVLAFVRENFVSRGMIADVAFHHMDRTNPHAHIMLTTRAVGETGFAGKVRDWNDRALAETWRASWADHANRALANAGYQEEIDHRSYERQGLEKAPGLHLGKAACAMEKRGMETERGEQNRLINSLNLEIQVSRTQLALRTVQETQRKRELSDAARRAAEALNLTIPAANASADTLREFIATLPQECGNAWEMTPEFLAMSGKVNDIEREGNALLKEQAILEKEMTGLKKARPVASLLSEIPLMTWAEPEYRKRQLR
;
A
#
# COMPACT_ATOMS: atom_id res chain seq x y z
N MET A 1 0.99 6.35 -10.58
CA MET A 1 1.41 5.72 -9.31
C MET A 1 0.48 4.55 -9.01
N ALA A 2 1.03 3.37 -8.97
CA ALA A 2 0.29 2.14 -8.72
C ALA A 2 -0.37 2.17 -7.32
N ILE A 3 -1.59 1.65 -7.22
CA ILE A 3 -2.38 1.62 -5.97
C ILE A 3 -2.69 0.16 -5.66
N TYR A 4 -2.38 -0.27 -4.43
CA TYR A 4 -2.82 -1.56 -3.94
C TYR A 4 -4.30 -1.54 -3.58
N HIS A 5 -5.07 -2.45 -4.14
CA HIS A 5 -6.41 -2.78 -3.67
C HIS A 5 -6.72 -4.26 -3.93
N LEU A 6 -7.12 -4.97 -2.91
CA LEU A 6 -7.73 -6.29 -3.01
C LEU A 6 -8.80 -6.43 -1.93
N SER A 7 -10.05 -6.51 -2.34
CA SER A 7 -11.17 -6.77 -1.45
C SER A 7 -11.77 -8.15 -1.69
N MET A 8 -12.30 -8.74 -0.63
CA MET A 8 -12.98 -10.05 -0.68
C MET A 8 -14.37 -9.93 -0.10
N LYS A 9 -15.34 -10.48 -0.81
CA LYS A 9 -16.75 -10.47 -0.43
C LYS A 9 -17.33 -11.86 -0.61
N ILE A 10 -18.33 -12.19 0.20
CA ILE A 10 -19.12 -13.43 0.03
C ILE A 10 -20.43 -13.06 -0.65
N ILE A 11 -20.69 -13.69 -1.78
CA ILE A 11 -21.99 -13.68 -2.45
C ILE A 11 -22.85 -14.73 -1.74
N SER A 12 -23.85 -14.25 -1.02
CA SER A 12 -24.70 -15.11 -0.18
C SER A 12 -26.19 -14.89 -0.48
N ARG A 13 -26.93 -15.96 -0.56
CA ARG A 13 -28.39 -15.93 -0.74
C ARG A 13 -29.11 -15.22 0.41
N LYS A 14 -28.59 -15.33 1.65
CA LYS A 14 -29.14 -14.61 2.80
C LYS A 14 -29.21 -13.09 2.57
N ASN A 15 -28.28 -12.55 1.81
CA ASN A 15 -28.20 -11.12 1.50
C ASN A 15 -29.00 -10.73 0.22
N GLY A 16 -29.82 -11.64 -0.30
CA GLY A 16 -30.62 -11.41 -1.52
C GLY A 16 -29.83 -11.53 -2.81
N TYR A 17 -28.58 -12.03 -2.78
CA TYR A 17 -27.78 -12.21 -3.98
C TYR A 17 -28.06 -13.53 -4.68
N SER A 18 -27.95 -13.55 -6.02
CA SER A 18 -27.88 -14.72 -6.87
C SER A 18 -26.48 -14.81 -7.48
N ALA A 19 -25.93 -16.03 -7.55
CA ALA A 19 -24.67 -16.27 -8.23
C ALA A 19 -24.80 -15.98 -9.74
N VAL A 20 -25.93 -16.37 -10.35
CA VAL A 20 -26.26 -16.14 -11.75
C VAL A 20 -26.34 -14.64 -12.05
N ALA A 21 -27.11 -13.88 -11.28
CA ALA A 21 -27.22 -12.42 -11.46
C ALA A 21 -25.87 -11.72 -11.26
N SER A 22 -25.07 -12.21 -10.29
CA SER A 22 -23.74 -11.67 -10.01
C SER A 22 -22.79 -11.92 -11.16
N ALA A 23 -22.79 -13.09 -11.76
CA ALA A 23 -21.95 -13.44 -12.91
C ALA A 23 -22.36 -12.64 -14.16
N ALA A 24 -23.67 -12.59 -14.46
CA ALA A 24 -24.20 -11.82 -15.57
C ALA A 24 -23.81 -10.32 -15.47
N TYR A 25 -23.93 -9.73 -14.28
CA TYR A 25 -23.57 -8.34 -14.04
C TYR A 25 -22.07 -8.08 -14.26
N ARG A 26 -21.19 -8.97 -13.82
CA ARG A 26 -19.74 -8.76 -13.93
C ARG A 26 -19.23 -8.98 -15.34
N SER A 27 -19.74 -10.00 -15.99
CA SER A 27 -19.36 -10.32 -17.37
C SER A 27 -20.07 -9.47 -18.44
N GLY A 28 -21.09 -8.69 -18.04
CA GLY A 28 -21.90 -7.93 -19.01
C GLY A 28 -22.68 -8.82 -19.97
N SER A 29 -23.13 -9.99 -19.52
CA SER A 29 -23.80 -11.00 -20.36
C SER A 29 -25.28 -11.19 -20.01
N VAL A 30 -25.98 -11.95 -20.84
CA VAL A 30 -27.33 -12.44 -20.57
C VAL A 30 -27.24 -13.83 -20.00
N ILE A 31 -27.83 -14.04 -18.81
CA ILE A 31 -27.88 -15.37 -18.20
C ILE A 31 -29.29 -15.63 -17.65
N PRO A 32 -29.97 -16.71 -18.07
CA PRO A 32 -31.20 -17.16 -17.44
C PRO A 32 -30.87 -17.78 -16.07
N ASP A 33 -31.68 -17.46 -15.07
CA ASP A 33 -31.60 -18.06 -13.72
C ASP A 33 -32.67 -19.14 -13.60
N ASP A 34 -32.24 -20.40 -13.67
CA ASP A 34 -33.15 -21.57 -13.65
C ASP A 34 -33.93 -21.70 -12.31
N ARG A 35 -33.37 -21.14 -11.23
CA ARG A 35 -33.99 -21.17 -9.92
C ARG A 35 -35.16 -20.21 -9.77
N THR A 36 -35.06 -19.03 -10.43
CA THR A 36 -36.04 -17.95 -10.28
C THR A 36 -36.89 -17.76 -11.51
N GLY A 37 -36.50 -18.33 -12.65
CA GLY A 37 -37.10 -18.10 -13.96
C GLY A 37 -36.84 -16.71 -14.54
N LEU A 38 -35.97 -15.90 -13.90
CA LEU A 38 -35.62 -14.58 -14.35
C LEU A 38 -34.48 -14.64 -15.38
N ILE A 39 -34.47 -13.70 -16.30
CA ILE A 39 -33.36 -13.49 -17.24
C ILE A 39 -32.60 -12.25 -16.78
N HIS A 40 -31.33 -12.42 -16.43
CA HIS A 40 -30.45 -11.32 -16.07
C HIS A 40 -29.70 -10.83 -17.31
N ASP A 41 -30.13 -9.70 -17.86
CA ASP A 41 -29.51 -9.07 -19.04
C ASP A 41 -28.71 -7.82 -18.63
N TYR A 42 -27.39 -7.89 -18.76
CA TYR A 42 -26.46 -6.82 -18.51
C TYR A 42 -25.61 -6.46 -19.74
N THR A 43 -26.05 -6.80 -20.97
CA THR A 43 -25.33 -6.52 -22.22
C THR A 43 -25.14 -5.02 -22.48
N ARG A 44 -26.01 -4.16 -21.91
CA ARG A 44 -25.89 -2.71 -21.99
C ARG A 44 -24.89 -2.11 -21.00
N LYS A 45 -24.32 -2.92 -20.09
CA LYS A 45 -23.32 -2.46 -19.13
C LYS A 45 -22.05 -2.06 -19.86
N ARG A 46 -21.59 -0.84 -19.61
CA ARG A 46 -20.34 -0.32 -20.16
C ARG A 46 -19.17 -0.61 -19.22
N GLY A 47 -17.95 -0.65 -19.78
CA GLY A 47 -16.72 -0.82 -19.03
C GLY A 47 -16.38 -2.27 -18.68
N VAL A 48 -17.05 -3.25 -19.28
CA VAL A 48 -16.63 -4.66 -19.27
C VAL A 48 -15.81 -4.88 -20.54
N ASP A 49 -14.53 -5.20 -20.39
CA ASP A 49 -13.59 -5.31 -21.51
C ASP A 49 -13.37 -6.75 -21.97
N ASP A 50 -13.35 -7.68 -21.01
CA ASP A 50 -13.15 -9.12 -21.25
C ASP A 50 -13.69 -9.93 -20.07
N ALA A 51 -14.11 -11.16 -20.33
CA ALA A 51 -14.51 -12.09 -19.26
C ALA A 51 -14.20 -13.54 -19.64
N VAL A 52 -13.45 -14.23 -18.79
CA VAL A 52 -12.96 -15.59 -19.04
C VAL A 52 -13.16 -16.48 -17.80
N ILE A 53 -13.48 -17.75 -18.03
CA ILE A 53 -13.55 -18.76 -16.99
C ILE A 53 -12.28 -19.60 -17.03
N LEU A 54 -11.66 -19.76 -15.85
CA LEU A 54 -10.53 -20.66 -15.63
C LEU A 54 -10.99 -21.83 -14.80
N THR A 55 -10.72 -23.04 -15.30
CA THR A 55 -11.09 -24.30 -14.67
C THR A 55 -9.88 -25.15 -14.32
N PRO A 56 -9.94 -25.97 -13.26
CA PRO A 56 -8.98 -27.04 -13.06
C PRO A 56 -8.91 -27.99 -14.26
N ALA A 57 -7.73 -28.59 -14.50
CA ALA A 57 -7.51 -29.45 -15.68
C ALA A 57 -8.46 -30.64 -15.77
N ASN A 58 -8.91 -31.15 -14.63
CA ASN A 58 -9.84 -32.29 -14.51
C ASN A 58 -11.31 -31.87 -14.39
N ALA A 59 -11.64 -30.61 -14.61
CA ALA A 59 -13.02 -30.14 -14.54
C ALA A 59 -13.81 -30.57 -15.79
N PRO A 60 -15.10 -30.92 -15.66
CA PRO A 60 -15.97 -31.21 -16.80
C PRO A 60 -16.09 -30.00 -17.75
N SER A 61 -16.25 -30.26 -19.04
CA SER A 61 -16.31 -29.19 -20.07
C SER A 61 -17.40 -28.16 -19.85
N TRP A 62 -18.54 -28.56 -19.26
CA TRP A 62 -19.63 -27.62 -18.95
C TRP A 62 -19.25 -26.51 -17.97
N CYS A 63 -18.19 -26.70 -17.18
CA CYS A 63 -17.68 -25.69 -16.26
C CYS A 63 -17.11 -24.45 -16.98
N GLY A 64 -16.83 -24.55 -18.26
CA GLY A 64 -16.40 -23.43 -19.11
C GLY A 64 -17.56 -22.57 -19.61
N ASP A 65 -18.80 -23.03 -19.50
CA ASP A 65 -19.99 -22.24 -19.82
C ASP A 65 -20.50 -21.50 -18.59
N ARG A 66 -20.52 -20.17 -18.68
CA ARG A 66 -20.90 -19.30 -17.54
C ARG A 66 -22.31 -19.53 -17.07
N SER A 67 -23.26 -19.70 -18.01
CA SER A 67 -24.67 -19.93 -17.68
C SER A 67 -24.84 -21.27 -16.97
N VAL A 68 -24.26 -22.31 -17.51
CA VAL A 68 -24.34 -23.66 -16.94
C VAL A 68 -23.64 -23.71 -15.59
N LEU A 69 -22.44 -23.13 -15.48
CA LEU A 69 -21.64 -23.11 -14.24
C LEU A 69 -22.43 -22.48 -13.08
N TRP A 70 -22.92 -21.24 -13.27
CA TRP A 70 -23.54 -20.52 -12.15
C TRP A 70 -24.92 -21.02 -11.79
N ASN A 71 -25.69 -21.57 -12.74
CA ASN A 71 -26.91 -22.31 -12.44
C ASN A 71 -26.61 -23.62 -11.67
N ALA A 72 -25.54 -24.33 -12.04
CA ALA A 72 -25.12 -25.51 -11.29
C ALA A 72 -24.69 -25.17 -9.85
N VAL A 73 -24.02 -24.03 -9.63
CA VAL A 73 -23.71 -23.51 -8.28
C VAL A 73 -24.98 -23.23 -7.49
N GLU A 74 -25.98 -22.54 -8.07
CA GLU A 74 -27.27 -22.28 -7.41
C GLU A 74 -27.99 -23.57 -7.04
N LYS A 75 -27.97 -24.57 -7.90
CA LYS A 75 -28.57 -25.88 -7.67
C LYS A 75 -27.86 -26.68 -6.57
N ALA A 76 -26.52 -26.60 -6.50
CA ALA A 76 -25.72 -27.28 -5.48
C ALA A 76 -25.87 -26.65 -4.08
N GLU A 77 -26.26 -25.38 -3.99
CA GLU A 77 -26.39 -24.63 -2.75
C GLU A 77 -27.85 -24.47 -2.33
N GLN A 78 -28.44 -25.48 -1.67
CA GLN A 78 -29.88 -25.56 -1.39
C GLN A 78 -30.39 -24.69 -0.24
N ARG A 79 -29.53 -24.33 0.75
CA ARG A 79 -29.97 -23.63 1.97
C ARG A 79 -30.22 -22.14 1.70
N ARG A 80 -31.24 -21.56 2.39
CA ARG A 80 -31.55 -20.10 2.31
C ARG A 80 -30.39 -19.18 2.66
N ASN A 81 -29.46 -19.64 3.48
CA ASN A 81 -28.29 -18.85 3.92
C ASN A 81 -26.98 -19.31 3.28
N SER A 82 -27.04 -20.06 2.18
CA SER A 82 -25.83 -20.55 1.52
C SER A 82 -24.95 -19.41 1.04
N GLN A 83 -23.65 -19.59 1.24
CA GLN A 83 -22.62 -18.88 0.51
C GLN A 83 -22.53 -19.49 -0.89
N LEU A 84 -22.81 -18.72 -1.91
CA LEU A 84 -22.89 -19.14 -3.31
C LEU A 84 -21.52 -19.06 -3.99
N ALA A 85 -20.85 -17.94 -3.79
CA ALA A 85 -19.54 -17.68 -4.37
C ALA A 85 -18.73 -16.78 -3.45
N ARG A 86 -17.42 -16.72 -3.67
CA ARG A 86 -16.54 -15.67 -3.17
C ARG A 86 -16.20 -14.74 -4.33
N GLU A 87 -16.27 -13.46 -4.09
CA GLU A 87 -15.78 -12.45 -5.02
C GLU A 87 -14.47 -11.85 -4.50
N ILE A 88 -13.51 -11.72 -5.40
CA ILE A 88 -12.32 -10.90 -5.22
C ILE A 88 -12.39 -9.77 -6.23
N GLU A 89 -12.20 -8.55 -5.76
CA GLU A 89 -12.06 -7.36 -6.57
C GLU A 89 -10.65 -6.81 -6.32
N LEU A 90 -9.87 -6.64 -7.38
CA LEU A 90 -8.51 -6.14 -7.31
C LEU A 90 -8.27 -5.01 -8.31
N ALA A 91 -7.46 -4.01 -7.89
CA ALA A 91 -7.00 -2.96 -8.79
C ALA A 91 -5.79 -3.45 -9.58
N ILE A 92 -5.75 -3.08 -10.85
CA ILE A 92 -4.65 -3.38 -11.77
C ILE A 92 -3.80 -2.10 -11.92
N PRO A 93 -2.46 -2.19 -11.87
CA PRO A 93 -1.59 -1.05 -12.14
C PRO A 93 -1.87 -0.46 -13.52
N ARG A 94 -1.98 0.87 -13.60
CA ARG A 94 -2.22 1.59 -14.87
C ARG A 94 -1.00 1.67 -15.76
N GLU A 95 0.14 1.42 -15.17
CA GLU A 95 1.47 1.56 -15.75
C GLU A 95 1.78 0.43 -16.74
N ILE A 96 1.19 -0.74 -16.54
CA ILE A 96 1.42 -1.92 -17.40
C ILE A 96 0.47 -1.94 -18.61
N SER A 97 0.86 -2.64 -19.68
CA SER A 97 0.02 -2.79 -20.86
C SER A 97 -1.22 -3.65 -20.56
N ARG A 98 -2.25 -3.52 -21.41
CA ARG A 98 -3.49 -4.29 -21.26
C ARG A 98 -3.24 -5.81 -21.28
N GLU A 99 -2.35 -6.24 -22.15
CA GLU A 99 -1.96 -7.65 -22.30
C GLU A 99 -1.23 -8.15 -21.08
N ALA A 100 -0.21 -7.40 -20.60
CA ALA A 100 0.52 -7.72 -19.38
C ALA A 100 -0.40 -7.75 -18.15
N ALA A 101 -1.31 -6.80 -18.06
CA ALA A 101 -2.33 -6.73 -17.00
C ALA A 101 -3.21 -8.00 -16.98
N ARG A 102 -3.70 -8.40 -18.15
CA ARG A 102 -4.52 -9.61 -18.32
C ARG A 102 -3.76 -10.85 -17.90
N GLU A 103 -2.54 -11.03 -18.40
CA GLU A 103 -1.70 -12.18 -18.06
C GLU A 103 -1.37 -12.24 -16.57
N THR A 104 -1.04 -11.10 -15.96
CA THR A 104 -0.72 -11.01 -14.53
C THR A 104 -1.91 -11.46 -13.68
N VAL A 105 -3.12 -10.98 -13.98
CA VAL A 105 -4.33 -11.39 -13.25
C VAL A 105 -4.60 -12.88 -13.45
N LEU A 106 -4.51 -13.39 -14.68
CA LEU A 106 -4.77 -14.81 -14.94
C LEU A 106 -3.72 -15.72 -14.30
N ALA A 107 -2.44 -15.30 -14.25
CA ALA A 107 -1.39 -16.03 -13.55
C ALA A 107 -1.69 -16.09 -12.04
N PHE A 108 -2.00 -14.95 -11.41
CA PHE A 108 -2.42 -14.88 -10.02
C PHE A 108 -3.61 -15.81 -9.72
N VAL A 109 -4.62 -15.81 -10.59
CA VAL A 109 -5.84 -16.64 -10.42
C VAL A 109 -5.52 -18.13 -10.54
N ARG A 110 -4.70 -18.52 -11.52
CA ARG A 110 -4.29 -19.93 -11.69
C ARG A 110 -3.51 -20.43 -10.48
N GLU A 111 -2.55 -19.66 -10.01
CA GLU A 111 -1.67 -20.04 -8.90
C GLU A 111 -2.43 -20.16 -7.58
N ASN A 112 -3.31 -19.20 -7.27
CA ASN A 112 -3.92 -19.11 -5.94
C ASN A 112 -5.26 -19.82 -5.80
N PHE A 113 -6.01 -20.01 -6.89
CA PHE A 113 -7.39 -20.52 -6.82
C PHE A 113 -7.60 -21.77 -7.67
N VAL A 114 -7.25 -21.72 -8.96
CA VAL A 114 -7.51 -22.83 -9.88
C VAL A 114 -6.70 -24.07 -9.50
N SER A 115 -5.44 -23.88 -9.12
CA SER A 115 -4.55 -24.96 -8.61
C SER A 115 -5.08 -25.67 -7.37
N ARG A 116 -5.97 -25.00 -6.61
CA ARG A 116 -6.63 -25.54 -5.42
C ARG A 116 -7.99 -26.18 -5.71
N GLY A 117 -8.39 -26.27 -6.98
CA GLY A 117 -9.64 -26.88 -7.40
C GLY A 117 -10.83 -25.93 -7.48
N MET A 118 -10.65 -24.61 -7.34
CA MET A 118 -11.70 -23.62 -7.56
C MET A 118 -11.87 -23.36 -9.06
N ILE A 119 -13.10 -23.12 -9.50
CA ILE A 119 -13.34 -22.45 -10.77
C ILE A 119 -13.37 -20.95 -10.52
N ALA A 120 -12.73 -20.20 -11.41
CA ALA A 120 -12.66 -18.76 -11.36
C ALA A 120 -13.26 -18.13 -12.62
N ASP A 121 -14.30 -17.32 -12.44
CA ASP A 121 -14.89 -16.49 -13.48
C ASP A 121 -14.34 -15.05 -13.33
N VAL A 122 -13.46 -14.66 -14.24
CA VAL A 122 -12.71 -13.42 -14.20
C VAL A 122 -13.30 -12.44 -15.20
N ALA A 123 -13.67 -11.25 -14.74
CA ALA A 123 -14.14 -10.16 -15.59
C ALA A 123 -13.22 -8.93 -15.43
N PHE A 124 -12.72 -8.42 -16.54
CA PHE A 124 -11.86 -7.25 -16.60
C PHE A 124 -12.67 -6.01 -16.91
N HIS A 125 -12.48 -4.97 -16.11
CA HIS A 125 -13.24 -3.75 -16.22
C HIS A 125 -12.33 -2.52 -16.36
N HIS A 126 -12.77 -1.56 -17.19
CA HIS A 126 -12.13 -0.25 -17.37
C HIS A 126 -10.63 -0.34 -17.68
N MET A 127 -10.25 -1.27 -18.54
CA MET A 127 -8.87 -1.49 -18.98
C MET A 127 -8.33 -0.34 -19.86
N ASP A 128 -9.17 0.69 -20.11
CA ASP A 128 -8.83 1.95 -20.80
C ASP A 128 -7.96 2.91 -19.94
N ARG A 129 -7.49 2.45 -18.79
CA ARG A 129 -6.65 3.18 -17.82
C ARG A 129 -7.36 4.21 -16.94
N THR A 130 -8.66 4.34 -16.99
CA THR A 130 -9.37 5.22 -16.05
C THR A 130 -9.44 4.64 -14.64
N ASN A 131 -9.76 3.35 -14.54
CA ASN A 131 -9.78 2.60 -13.28
C ASN A 131 -9.70 1.08 -13.57
N PRO A 132 -8.57 0.57 -14.08
CA PRO A 132 -8.45 -0.84 -14.43
C PRO A 132 -8.56 -1.72 -13.19
N HIS A 133 -9.48 -2.68 -13.24
CA HIS A 133 -9.71 -3.62 -12.14
C HIS A 133 -10.29 -4.93 -12.67
N ALA A 134 -10.15 -5.98 -11.88
CA ALA A 134 -10.76 -7.27 -12.17
C ALA A 134 -11.69 -7.71 -11.04
N HIS A 135 -12.81 -8.30 -11.45
CA HIS A 135 -13.71 -9.05 -10.59
C HIS A 135 -13.49 -10.54 -10.83
N ILE A 136 -13.25 -11.28 -9.78
CA ILE A 136 -12.99 -12.72 -9.82
C ILE A 136 -14.06 -13.41 -8.95
N MET A 137 -14.97 -14.13 -9.57
CA MET A 137 -15.94 -14.96 -8.86
C MET A 137 -15.41 -16.38 -8.75
N LEU A 138 -15.33 -16.88 -7.52
CA LEU A 138 -14.78 -18.20 -7.18
C LEU A 138 -15.87 -19.11 -6.66
N THR A 139 -15.84 -20.38 -7.07
CA THR A 139 -16.70 -21.42 -6.47
C THR A 139 -16.29 -21.68 -5.02
N THR A 140 -17.24 -22.11 -4.18
CA THR A 140 -17.01 -22.50 -2.78
C THR A 140 -16.83 -24.00 -2.61
N ARG A 141 -16.91 -24.73 -3.72
CA ARG A 141 -16.70 -26.17 -3.82
C ARG A 141 -15.57 -26.45 -4.78
N ALA A 142 -14.74 -27.41 -4.45
CA ALA A 142 -13.78 -27.94 -5.41
C ALA A 142 -14.52 -28.66 -6.54
N VAL A 143 -13.91 -28.66 -7.71
CA VAL A 143 -14.44 -29.33 -8.90
C VAL A 143 -13.48 -30.42 -9.33
N GLY A 144 -14.00 -31.60 -9.54
CA GLY A 144 -13.30 -32.77 -10.08
C GLY A 144 -14.03 -33.30 -11.31
N GLU A 145 -13.61 -34.45 -11.80
CA GLU A 145 -14.12 -35.10 -13.03
C GLU A 145 -15.65 -35.31 -13.04
N THR A 146 -16.25 -35.55 -11.89
CA THR A 146 -17.69 -35.77 -11.74
C THR A 146 -18.49 -34.51 -11.44
N GLY A 147 -17.85 -33.33 -11.36
CA GLY A 147 -18.47 -32.07 -11.02
C GLY A 147 -18.13 -31.57 -9.61
N PHE A 148 -19.06 -30.88 -8.96
CA PHE A 148 -18.83 -30.30 -7.64
C PHE A 148 -18.67 -31.33 -6.54
N ALA A 149 -17.54 -31.25 -5.82
CA ALA A 149 -17.30 -31.96 -4.57
C ALA A 149 -17.98 -31.29 -3.37
N GLY A 150 -17.65 -31.75 -2.17
CA GLY A 150 -18.06 -31.11 -0.94
C GLY A 150 -17.55 -29.66 -0.81
N LYS A 151 -18.23 -28.87 0.04
CA LYS A 151 -17.81 -27.50 0.33
C LYS A 151 -16.49 -27.50 1.10
N VAL A 152 -15.50 -26.75 0.60
CA VAL A 152 -14.18 -26.67 1.24
C VAL A 152 -14.17 -25.47 2.20
N ARG A 153 -14.27 -25.77 3.50
CA ARG A 153 -14.38 -24.73 4.55
C ARG A 153 -13.05 -24.02 4.81
N ASP A 154 -11.94 -24.69 4.61
CA ASP A 154 -10.59 -24.15 4.83
C ASP A 154 -10.28 -22.96 3.93
N TRP A 155 -11.01 -22.83 2.80
CA TRP A 155 -10.90 -21.63 1.96
C TRP A 155 -11.46 -20.35 2.62
N ASN A 156 -12.12 -20.46 3.79
CA ASN A 156 -12.56 -19.32 4.59
C ASN A 156 -11.55 -18.90 5.66
N ASP A 157 -10.39 -19.55 5.73
CA ASP A 157 -9.34 -19.18 6.68
C ASP A 157 -8.85 -17.74 6.40
N ARG A 158 -8.73 -16.96 7.48
CA ARG A 158 -8.22 -15.59 7.42
C ARG A 158 -6.76 -15.52 6.97
N ALA A 159 -5.96 -16.54 7.29
CA ALA A 159 -4.57 -16.63 6.86
C ALA A 159 -4.46 -16.71 5.33
N LEU A 160 -5.37 -17.45 4.67
CA LEU A 160 -5.41 -17.49 3.21
C LEU A 160 -5.71 -16.13 2.59
N ALA A 161 -6.57 -15.34 3.22
CA ALA A 161 -6.86 -13.99 2.75
C ALA A 161 -5.61 -13.10 2.74
N GLU A 162 -4.75 -13.23 3.75
CA GLU A 162 -3.49 -12.51 3.81
C GLU A 162 -2.49 -13.03 2.77
N THR A 163 -2.40 -14.35 2.61
CA THR A 163 -1.59 -14.99 1.56
C THR A 163 -1.97 -14.49 0.16
N TRP A 164 -3.27 -14.42 -0.15
CA TRP A 164 -3.75 -13.92 -1.44
C TRP A 164 -3.45 -12.44 -1.65
N ARG A 165 -3.52 -11.62 -0.59
CA ARG A 165 -3.14 -10.21 -0.65
C ARG A 165 -1.66 -10.04 -0.95
N ALA A 166 -0.81 -10.79 -0.26
CA ALA A 166 0.63 -10.78 -0.50
C ALA A 166 0.95 -11.24 -1.93
N SER A 167 0.39 -12.37 -2.35
CA SER A 167 0.59 -12.92 -3.69
C SER A 167 0.16 -11.94 -4.79
N TRP A 168 -0.96 -11.20 -4.60
CA TRP A 168 -1.36 -10.18 -5.58
C TRP A 168 -0.34 -9.04 -5.66
N ALA A 169 0.16 -8.56 -4.52
CA ALA A 169 1.21 -7.54 -4.51
C ALA A 169 2.46 -8.01 -5.26
N ASP A 170 2.89 -9.25 -5.03
CA ASP A 170 4.06 -9.84 -5.70
C ASP A 170 3.88 -9.97 -7.22
N HIS A 171 2.69 -10.41 -7.67
CA HIS A 171 2.38 -10.49 -9.11
C HIS A 171 2.39 -9.11 -9.78
N ALA A 172 1.75 -8.13 -9.14
CA ALA A 172 1.67 -6.78 -9.66
C ALA A 172 3.05 -6.10 -9.68
N ASN A 173 3.86 -6.28 -8.64
CA ASN A 173 5.22 -5.72 -8.57
C ASN A 173 6.15 -6.35 -9.63
N ARG A 174 6.07 -7.66 -9.85
CA ARG A 174 6.80 -8.31 -10.96
C ARG A 174 6.38 -7.74 -12.32
N ALA A 175 5.09 -7.51 -12.54
CA ALA A 175 4.61 -6.93 -13.78
C ALA A 175 5.08 -5.48 -13.97
N LEU A 176 5.09 -4.67 -12.90
CA LEU A 176 5.63 -3.31 -12.90
C LEU A 176 7.14 -3.31 -13.22
N ALA A 177 7.91 -4.15 -12.54
CA ALA A 177 9.35 -4.27 -12.79
C ALA A 177 9.67 -4.72 -14.23
N ASN A 178 8.93 -5.68 -14.76
CA ASN A 178 9.08 -6.13 -16.16
C ASN A 178 8.73 -5.03 -17.17
N ALA A 179 7.87 -4.08 -16.79
CA ALA A 179 7.52 -2.92 -17.61
C ALA A 179 8.49 -1.73 -17.39
N GLY A 180 9.53 -1.88 -16.56
CA GLY A 180 10.56 -0.87 -16.30
C GLY A 180 10.19 0.15 -15.22
N TYR A 181 9.15 -0.09 -14.44
CA TYR A 181 8.75 0.77 -13.34
C TYR A 181 9.40 0.30 -12.04
N GLN A 182 9.79 1.27 -11.20
CA GLN A 182 10.38 1.01 -9.87
C GLN A 182 9.38 1.15 -8.73
N GLU A 183 8.17 1.57 -9.04
CA GLU A 183 7.09 1.66 -8.06
C GLU A 183 6.65 0.27 -7.62
N GLU A 184 6.53 0.12 -6.32
CA GLU A 184 6.03 -1.10 -5.68
C GLU A 184 4.74 -0.83 -4.91
N ILE A 185 3.85 -1.81 -4.90
CA ILE A 185 2.65 -1.83 -4.06
C ILE A 185 2.83 -2.82 -2.91
N ASP A 186 2.29 -2.49 -1.75
CA ASP A 186 2.36 -3.34 -0.56
C ASP A 186 0.94 -3.62 -0.04
N HIS A 187 0.66 -4.87 0.28
CA HIS A 187 -0.62 -5.32 0.81
C HIS A 187 -0.84 -4.99 2.29
N ARG A 188 0.24 -4.66 3.02
CA ARG A 188 0.22 -4.36 4.45
C ARG A 188 -0.28 -2.94 4.70
N SER A 189 -0.87 -2.71 5.87
CA SER A 189 -1.16 -1.35 6.32
C SER A 189 0.12 -0.53 6.50
N TYR A 190 0.04 0.79 6.40
CA TYR A 190 1.20 1.67 6.61
C TYR A 190 1.89 1.42 7.94
N GLU A 191 1.13 1.15 9.01
CA GLU A 191 1.66 0.77 10.31
C GLU A 191 2.52 -0.51 10.25
N ARG A 192 2.01 -1.57 9.57
CA ARG A 192 2.76 -2.83 9.38
C ARG A 192 3.98 -2.68 8.47
N GLN A 193 3.98 -1.68 7.61
CA GLN A 193 5.14 -1.29 6.78
C GLN A 193 6.14 -0.44 7.55
N GLY A 194 5.84 -0.01 8.79
CA GLY A 194 6.64 0.94 9.55
C GLY A 194 6.59 2.37 9.00
N LEU A 195 5.59 2.69 8.17
CA LEU A 195 5.41 4.00 7.59
C LEU A 195 4.51 4.86 8.50
N GLU A 196 4.99 6.02 8.88
CA GLU A 196 4.19 7.02 9.61
C GLU A 196 3.29 7.81 8.63
N LYS A 197 2.31 7.12 8.08
CA LYS A 197 1.30 7.71 7.19
C LYS A 197 -0.10 7.33 7.66
N ALA A 198 -1.00 8.32 7.63
CA ALA A 198 -2.43 8.07 7.81
C ALA A 198 -3.03 7.52 6.52
N PRO A 199 -3.79 6.41 6.58
CA PRO A 199 -4.47 5.88 5.41
C PRO A 199 -5.61 6.81 4.98
N GLY A 200 -5.81 6.95 3.66
CA GLY A 200 -6.96 7.66 3.12
C GLY A 200 -8.28 6.91 3.36
N LEU A 201 -9.37 7.64 3.39
CA LEU A 201 -10.72 7.11 3.53
C LEU A 201 -11.32 6.77 2.17
N HIS A 202 -11.97 5.63 2.07
CA HIS A 202 -12.72 5.29 0.86
C HIS A 202 -13.94 6.19 0.69
N LEU A 203 -13.96 7.00 -0.36
CA LEU A 203 -15.04 7.97 -0.61
C LEU A 203 -16.39 7.29 -0.87
N GLY A 204 -16.40 6.17 -1.57
CA GLY A 204 -17.62 5.54 -2.10
C GLY A 204 -18.13 6.23 -3.37
N LYS A 205 -19.03 5.55 -4.09
CA LYS A 205 -19.50 6.01 -5.42
C LYS A 205 -20.16 7.38 -5.40
N ALA A 206 -21.03 7.65 -4.41
CA ALA A 206 -21.76 8.91 -4.32
C ALA A 206 -20.81 10.10 -4.07
N ALA A 207 -19.94 10.01 -3.06
CA ALA A 207 -18.97 11.06 -2.76
C ALA A 207 -17.99 11.27 -3.92
N CYS A 208 -17.49 10.20 -4.57
CA CYS A 208 -16.66 10.32 -5.76
C CYS A 208 -17.37 11.08 -6.91
N ALA A 209 -18.67 10.82 -7.12
CA ALA A 209 -19.42 11.50 -8.16
C ALA A 209 -19.65 12.99 -7.82
N MET A 210 -19.84 13.32 -6.54
CA MET A 210 -19.98 14.70 -6.07
C MET A 210 -18.66 15.47 -6.21
N GLU A 211 -17.56 14.91 -5.72
CA GLU A 211 -16.22 15.51 -5.81
C GLU A 211 -15.81 15.75 -7.29
N LYS A 212 -16.10 14.82 -8.20
CA LYS A 212 -15.87 15.00 -9.65
C LYS A 212 -16.67 16.16 -10.26
N ARG A 213 -17.78 16.55 -9.66
CA ARG A 213 -18.60 17.70 -10.04
C ARG A 213 -18.20 18.99 -9.34
N GLY A 214 -17.11 18.98 -8.55
CA GLY A 214 -16.64 20.12 -7.75
C GLY A 214 -17.45 20.37 -6.47
N MET A 215 -18.28 19.40 -6.05
CA MET A 215 -19.00 19.49 -4.78
C MET A 215 -18.16 18.85 -3.69
N GLU A 216 -17.82 19.62 -2.67
CA GLU A 216 -17.07 19.13 -1.52
C GLU A 216 -17.90 18.17 -0.68
N THR A 217 -17.28 17.09 -0.27
CA THR A 217 -17.89 16.10 0.62
C THR A 217 -17.08 15.99 1.91
N GLU A 218 -17.73 15.67 3.02
CA GLU A 218 -17.08 15.49 4.32
C GLU A 218 -15.90 14.50 4.24
N ARG A 219 -16.08 13.35 3.57
CA ARG A 219 -15.00 12.37 3.36
C ARG A 219 -13.91 12.89 2.43
N GLY A 220 -14.25 13.69 1.44
CA GLY A 220 -13.29 14.35 0.56
C GLY A 220 -12.42 15.33 1.35
N GLU A 221 -13.04 16.13 2.22
CA GLU A 221 -12.32 17.06 3.08
C GLU A 221 -11.42 16.35 4.08
N GLN A 222 -11.90 15.29 4.72
CA GLN A 222 -11.08 14.44 5.58
C GLN A 222 -9.86 13.86 4.84
N ASN A 223 -10.03 13.44 3.59
CA ASN A 223 -8.89 12.98 2.77
C ASN A 223 -7.92 14.11 2.42
N ARG A 224 -8.40 15.31 2.17
CA ARG A 224 -7.53 16.50 1.96
C ARG A 224 -6.70 16.78 3.21
N LEU A 225 -7.31 16.74 4.40
CA LEU A 225 -6.61 16.90 5.68
C LEU A 225 -5.57 15.79 5.92
N ILE A 226 -5.93 14.52 5.65
CA ILE A 226 -5.01 13.38 5.76
C ILE A 226 -3.81 13.57 4.82
N ASN A 227 -4.06 13.99 3.59
CA ASN A 227 -3.00 14.22 2.61
C ASN A 227 -2.06 15.38 3.02
N SER A 228 -2.61 16.48 3.55
CA SER A 228 -1.84 17.59 4.10
C SER A 228 -0.95 17.14 5.25
N LEU A 229 -1.52 16.41 6.21
CA LEU A 229 -0.76 15.86 7.34
C LEU A 229 0.37 14.91 6.89
N ASN A 230 0.09 14.02 5.96
CA ASN A 230 1.10 13.11 5.41
C ASN A 230 2.22 13.86 4.72
N LEU A 231 1.91 14.96 4.02
CA LEU A 231 2.90 15.82 3.40
C LEU A 231 3.77 16.54 4.44
N GLU A 232 3.17 17.10 5.50
CA GLU A 232 3.89 17.75 6.60
C GLU A 232 4.87 16.76 7.27
N ILE A 233 4.44 15.54 7.55
CA ILE A 233 5.30 14.48 8.11
C ILE A 233 6.47 14.18 7.15
N GLN A 234 6.21 14.07 5.86
CA GLN A 234 7.24 13.80 4.86
C GLN A 234 8.26 14.94 4.76
N VAL A 235 7.81 16.19 4.75
CA VAL A 235 8.67 17.39 4.72
C VAL A 235 9.55 17.43 5.96
N SER A 236 8.97 17.26 7.15
CA SER A 236 9.72 17.26 8.42
C SER A 236 10.80 16.18 8.47
N ARG A 237 10.50 14.97 7.97
CA ARG A 237 11.47 13.87 7.85
C ARG A 237 12.61 14.19 6.89
N THR A 238 12.30 14.77 5.75
CA THR A 238 13.31 15.16 4.76
C THR A 238 14.24 16.23 5.33
N GLN A 239 13.68 17.21 6.05
CA GLN A 239 14.45 18.24 6.74
C GLN A 239 15.37 17.66 7.80
N LEU A 240 14.85 16.71 8.63
CA LEU A 240 15.65 16.04 9.66
C LEU A 240 16.79 15.24 9.05
N ALA A 241 16.51 14.46 7.99
CA ALA A 241 17.55 13.71 7.27
C ALA A 241 18.63 14.62 6.68
N LEU A 242 18.22 15.74 6.09
CA LEU A 242 19.18 16.74 5.56
C LEU A 242 20.07 17.32 6.66
N ARG A 243 19.48 17.66 7.84
CA ARG A 243 20.24 18.15 9.00
C ARG A 243 21.25 17.11 9.50
N THR A 244 20.85 15.85 9.58
CA THR A 244 21.75 14.76 9.98
C THR A 244 22.94 14.61 9.02
N VAL A 245 22.70 14.72 7.71
CA VAL A 245 23.76 14.67 6.70
C VAL A 245 24.72 15.86 6.86
N GLN A 246 24.18 17.09 7.00
CA GLN A 246 24.95 18.28 7.21
C GLN A 246 25.82 18.19 8.48
N GLU A 247 25.26 17.72 9.58
CA GLU A 247 26.00 17.53 10.83
C GLU A 247 27.14 16.51 10.66
N THR A 248 26.87 15.38 9.99
CA THR A 248 27.90 14.37 9.72
C THR A 248 29.02 14.92 8.89
N GLN A 249 28.70 15.75 7.90
CA GLN A 249 29.72 16.41 7.05
C GLN A 249 30.53 17.41 7.85
N ARG A 250 29.91 18.23 8.70
CA ARG A 250 30.61 19.14 9.62
C ARG A 250 31.57 18.42 10.56
N LYS A 251 31.16 17.30 11.13
CA LYS A 251 32.05 16.45 11.99
C LYS A 251 33.28 15.96 11.22
N ARG A 252 33.11 15.55 9.96
CA ARG A 252 34.22 15.15 9.07
C ARG A 252 35.18 16.31 8.79
N GLU A 253 34.65 17.47 8.41
CA GLU A 253 35.46 18.68 8.14
C GLU A 253 36.25 19.10 9.34
N LEU A 254 35.68 19.03 10.57
CA LEU A 254 36.35 19.33 11.82
C LEU A 254 37.49 18.32 12.09
N SER A 255 37.24 17.04 11.89
CA SER A 255 38.23 15.96 12.05
C SER A 255 39.41 16.16 11.07
N ASP A 256 39.14 16.49 9.82
CA ASP A 256 40.16 16.68 8.80
C ASP A 256 40.98 17.98 9.07
N ALA A 257 40.35 19.02 9.60
CA ALA A 257 41.03 20.23 10.03
C ALA A 257 41.98 19.96 11.20
N ALA A 258 41.52 19.19 12.20
CA ALA A 258 42.34 18.78 13.33
C ALA A 258 43.54 17.93 12.91
N ARG A 259 43.35 17.01 11.96
CA ARG A 259 44.46 16.21 11.40
C ARG A 259 45.50 17.07 10.71
N ARG A 260 45.08 17.97 9.85
CA ARG A 260 46.03 18.92 9.18
C ARG A 260 46.81 19.78 10.16
N ALA A 261 46.15 20.21 11.25
CA ALA A 261 46.82 20.98 12.28
C ALA A 261 47.91 20.17 13.00
N ALA A 262 47.59 18.91 13.37
CA ALA A 262 48.52 18.01 14.04
C ALA A 262 49.73 17.64 13.14
N GLU A 263 49.47 17.38 11.84
CA GLU A 263 50.53 17.13 10.85
C GLU A 263 51.46 18.35 10.68
N ALA A 264 50.92 19.56 10.61
CA ALA A 264 51.69 20.79 10.49
C ALA A 264 52.61 21.04 11.70
N LEU A 265 52.26 20.51 12.87
CA LEU A 265 53.01 20.66 14.13
C LEU A 265 53.88 19.44 14.45
N ASN A 266 53.97 18.44 13.54
CA ASN A 266 54.69 17.16 13.78
C ASN A 266 54.24 16.43 15.05
N LEU A 267 52.97 16.57 15.43
CA LEU A 267 52.40 15.90 16.63
C LEU A 267 51.88 14.50 16.30
N THR A 268 51.93 13.63 17.30
CA THR A 268 51.38 12.30 17.16
C THR A 268 49.86 12.36 17.06
N ILE A 269 49.34 12.07 15.86
CA ILE A 269 47.90 12.13 15.56
C ILE A 269 47.19 10.93 16.24
N PRO A 270 46.08 11.13 16.94
CA PRO A 270 45.25 10.02 17.37
C PRO A 270 44.86 9.14 16.22
N ALA A 271 44.63 7.82 16.47
CA ALA A 271 44.32 6.87 15.39
C ALA A 271 43.19 7.36 14.47
N ALA A 272 43.22 6.99 13.21
CA ALA A 272 42.27 7.45 12.17
C ALA A 272 40.78 7.19 12.45
N ASN A 273 40.49 6.33 13.42
CA ASN A 273 39.14 5.99 13.90
C ASN A 273 38.81 6.63 15.27
N ALA A 274 39.63 7.55 15.77
CA ALA A 274 39.35 8.28 17.00
C ALA A 274 38.02 9.03 16.91
N SER A 275 37.25 9.06 18.02
CA SER A 275 35.99 9.78 18.09
C SER A 275 36.18 11.29 17.94
N ALA A 276 35.15 12.00 17.52
CA ALA A 276 35.16 13.46 17.44
C ALA A 276 35.52 14.11 18.80
N ASP A 277 35.13 13.50 19.89
CA ASP A 277 35.43 13.99 21.25
C ASP A 277 36.91 13.80 21.62
N THR A 278 37.50 12.66 21.25
CA THR A 278 38.97 12.45 21.41
C THR A 278 39.77 13.45 20.62
N LEU A 279 39.29 13.81 19.42
CA LEU A 279 39.95 14.85 18.59
C LEU A 279 39.79 16.25 19.19
N ARG A 280 38.63 16.59 19.78
CA ARG A 280 38.43 17.85 20.52
C ARG A 280 39.35 17.96 21.75
N GLU A 281 39.45 16.92 22.55
CA GLU A 281 40.36 16.84 23.70
C GLU A 281 41.80 17.01 23.24
N PHE A 282 42.20 16.34 22.16
CA PHE A 282 43.51 16.50 21.55
C PHE A 282 43.76 17.96 21.10
N ILE A 283 42.84 18.59 20.42
CA ILE A 283 42.94 20.02 19.99
C ILE A 283 43.07 20.93 21.23
N ALA A 284 42.31 20.65 22.30
CA ALA A 284 42.33 21.44 23.52
C ALA A 284 43.69 21.31 24.30
N THR A 285 44.42 20.21 24.11
CA THR A 285 45.75 19.97 24.74
C THR A 285 46.90 20.56 23.90
N LEU A 286 46.70 20.77 22.60
CA LEU A 286 47.73 21.33 21.71
C LEU A 286 48.41 22.61 22.23
N PRO A 287 47.71 23.62 22.77
CA PRO A 287 48.32 24.80 23.35
C PRO A 287 49.23 24.53 24.55
N GLN A 288 48.87 23.56 25.39
CA GLN A 288 49.58 23.25 26.63
C GLN A 288 50.91 22.51 26.39
N GLU A 289 50.96 21.66 25.37
CA GLU A 289 52.16 20.87 25.04
C GLU A 289 53.19 21.64 24.22
N CYS A 290 52.74 22.61 23.41
CA CYS A 290 53.60 23.31 22.48
C CYS A 290 54.16 24.65 23.00
N GLY A 291 53.71 25.17 24.13
CA GLY A 291 54.10 26.45 24.71
C GLY A 291 53.63 27.67 23.91
N ASN A 292 53.76 28.87 24.44
CA ASN A 292 53.21 30.11 23.93
C ASN A 292 53.76 30.57 22.57
N ALA A 293 54.78 29.90 22.03
CA ALA A 293 55.45 30.36 20.78
C ALA A 293 54.64 30.14 19.50
N TRP A 294 53.67 29.21 19.49
CA TRP A 294 52.89 28.85 18.33
C TRP A 294 51.49 29.52 18.26
N GLU A 295 51.00 30.06 19.39
CA GLU A 295 49.78 30.85 19.49
C GLU A 295 49.81 32.10 18.60
N MET A 296 50.98 32.47 18.15
CA MET A 296 51.26 33.70 17.38
C MET A 296 51.41 33.46 15.87
N THR A 297 51.29 32.21 15.39
CA THR A 297 51.39 31.98 13.94
C THR A 297 50.06 32.33 13.25
N PRO A 298 50.13 33.10 12.12
CA PRO A 298 48.90 33.47 11.36
C PRO A 298 48.07 32.28 10.93
N GLU A 299 48.71 31.15 10.63
CA GLU A 299 48.06 29.88 10.24
C GLU A 299 47.26 29.27 11.37
N PHE A 300 47.79 29.29 12.60
CA PHE A 300 47.07 28.78 13.79
C PHE A 300 45.87 29.65 14.12
N LEU A 301 46.01 30.97 14.11
CA LEU A 301 44.93 31.90 14.39
C LEU A 301 43.79 31.76 13.35
N ALA A 302 44.15 31.61 12.08
CA ALA A 302 43.16 31.38 11.01
C ALA A 302 42.44 30.01 11.15
N MET A 303 43.17 28.99 11.60
CA MET A 303 42.63 27.64 11.78
C MET A 303 41.77 27.52 13.04
N SER A 304 42.20 28.09 14.15
CA SER A 304 41.42 28.19 15.38
C SER A 304 40.11 28.95 15.17
N GLY A 305 40.14 30.03 14.42
CA GLY A 305 38.92 30.77 14.01
C GLY A 305 37.94 29.89 13.24
N LYS A 306 38.42 29.15 12.23
CA LYS A 306 37.59 28.26 11.43
C LYS A 306 37.01 27.11 12.25
N VAL A 307 37.77 26.51 13.18
CA VAL A 307 37.29 25.45 14.07
C VAL A 307 36.19 25.98 14.98
N ASN A 308 36.35 27.14 15.58
CA ASN A 308 35.34 27.79 16.42
C ASN A 308 34.07 28.14 15.64
N ASP A 309 34.20 28.58 14.39
CA ASP A 309 33.03 28.87 13.51
C ASP A 309 32.28 27.58 13.16
N ILE A 310 32.99 26.51 12.82
CA ILE A 310 32.39 25.19 12.53
C ILE A 310 31.67 24.63 13.77
N GLU A 311 32.29 24.75 14.98
CA GLU A 311 31.64 24.31 16.22
C GLU A 311 30.37 25.12 16.54
N ARG A 312 30.41 26.45 16.34
CA ARG A 312 29.25 27.30 16.56
C ARG A 312 28.09 26.96 15.64
N GLU A 313 28.37 26.73 14.35
CA GLU A 313 27.38 26.32 13.37
C GLU A 313 26.86 24.89 13.65
N GLY A 314 27.75 23.97 14.00
CA GLY A 314 27.36 22.61 14.39
C GLY A 314 26.41 22.57 15.60
N ASN A 315 26.72 23.38 16.62
CA ASN A 315 25.85 23.53 17.79
C ASN A 315 24.49 24.19 17.46
N ALA A 316 24.46 25.11 16.50
CA ALA A 316 23.20 25.69 16.02
C ALA A 316 22.34 24.64 15.30
N LEU A 317 22.95 23.82 14.42
CA LEU A 317 22.27 22.73 13.73
C LEU A 317 21.71 21.68 14.70
N LEU A 318 22.46 21.31 15.74
CA LEU A 318 21.98 20.39 16.78
C LEU A 318 20.76 20.93 17.53
N LYS A 319 20.74 22.23 17.83
CA LYS A 319 19.58 22.87 18.47
C LYS A 319 18.36 22.85 17.55
N GLU A 320 18.52 23.16 16.27
CA GLU A 320 17.44 23.10 15.29
C GLU A 320 16.93 21.66 15.11
N GLN A 321 17.83 20.67 15.06
CA GLN A 321 17.45 19.26 15.02
C GLN A 321 16.59 18.88 16.22
N ALA A 322 16.99 19.27 17.44
CA ALA A 322 16.23 18.99 18.66
C ALA A 322 14.83 19.67 18.65
N ILE A 323 14.73 20.86 18.05
CA ILE A 323 13.43 21.54 17.87
C ILE A 323 12.56 20.76 16.91
N LEU A 324 13.07 20.35 15.75
CA LEU A 324 12.34 19.55 14.76
C LEU A 324 11.90 18.19 15.32
N GLU A 325 12.74 17.51 16.09
CA GLU A 325 12.37 16.26 16.78
C GLU A 325 11.26 16.47 17.82
N LYS A 326 11.31 17.60 18.54
CA LYS A 326 10.25 17.96 19.49
C LYS A 326 8.94 18.31 18.78
N GLU A 327 8.99 19.03 17.67
CA GLU A 327 7.83 19.32 16.84
C GLU A 327 7.22 18.05 16.24
N MET A 328 8.04 17.15 15.69
CA MET A 328 7.59 15.84 15.22
C MET A 328 6.94 15.01 16.34
N THR A 329 7.53 15.04 17.54
CA THR A 329 6.98 14.34 18.71
C THR A 329 5.69 15.00 19.17
N GLY A 330 5.60 16.34 19.10
CA GLY A 330 4.41 17.12 19.38
C GLY A 330 3.29 16.81 18.39
N LEU A 331 3.58 16.76 17.09
CA LEU A 331 2.65 16.36 16.04
C LEU A 331 2.13 14.92 16.27
N LYS A 332 3.01 13.99 16.64
CA LYS A 332 2.64 12.61 17.01
C LYS A 332 1.74 12.53 18.24
N LYS A 333 1.97 13.40 19.26
CA LYS A 333 1.17 13.42 20.51
C LYS A 333 -0.12 14.23 20.36
N ALA A 334 -0.08 15.37 19.69
CA ALA A 334 -1.24 16.24 19.54
C ALA A 334 -2.26 15.69 18.55
N ARG A 335 -1.81 14.88 17.58
CA ARG A 335 -2.65 14.23 16.56
C ARG A 335 -2.14 12.83 16.29
N PRO A 336 -2.25 11.88 17.23
CA PRO A 336 -1.97 10.50 16.90
C PRO A 336 -2.89 10.09 15.76
N VAL A 337 -2.37 9.41 14.74
CA VAL A 337 -3.16 8.91 13.60
C VAL A 337 -4.41 8.18 14.09
N ALA A 338 -4.30 7.46 15.21
CA ALA A 338 -5.42 6.82 15.88
C ALA A 338 -6.47 7.81 16.42
N SER A 339 -6.11 9.02 16.90
CA SER A 339 -7.08 10.00 17.40
C SER A 339 -7.76 10.78 16.28
N LEU A 340 -7.06 11.04 15.18
CA LEU A 340 -7.69 11.58 13.96
C LEU A 340 -8.71 10.59 13.38
N LEU A 341 -8.42 9.29 13.45
CA LEU A 341 -9.36 8.24 13.07
C LEU A 341 -10.52 8.08 14.07
N SER A 342 -10.34 8.46 15.35
CA SER A 342 -11.39 8.42 16.37
C SER A 342 -12.31 9.64 16.36
N GLU A 343 -11.86 10.80 15.86
CA GLU A 343 -12.67 11.99 15.63
C GLU A 343 -13.50 11.90 14.34
N ILE A 344 -13.14 11.00 13.44
CA ILE A 344 -13.99 10.64 12.31
C ILE A 344 -15.11 9.79 12.88
N PRO A 345 -16.41 10.23 12.83
CA PRO A 345 -17.49 9.40 13.28
C PRO A 345 -17.40 8.05 12.60
N LEU A 346 -17.00 7.04 13.35
CA LEU A 346 -17.12 5.64 12.96
C LEU A 346 -18.62 5.39 12.81
N MET A 347 -19.17 5.74 11.65
CA MET A 347 -20.40 5.11 11.21
C MET A 347 -20.07 3.64 11.14
N THR A 348 -20.36 2.96 12.23
CA THR A 348 -20.21 1.54 12.39
C THR A 348 -20.89 0.88 11.20
N TRP A 349 -20.14 0.13 10.44
CA TRP A 349 -20.59 -0.71 9.33
C TRP A 349 -21.65 -1.74 9.77
N ALA A 350 -22.16 -1.63 10.99
CA ALA A 350 -23.05 -2.53 11.69
C ALA A 350 -24.50 -2.05 11.78
N GLU A 351 -24.88 -0.87 11.30
CA GLU A 351 -26.29 -0.47 11.36
C GLU A 351 -27.11 -1.07 10.22
N PRO A 352 -28.09 -1.92 10.53
CA PRO A 352 -28.96 -2.55 9.51
C PRO A 352 -29.80 -1.55 8.70
N GLU A 353 -30.00 -0.33 9.20
CA GLU A 353 -30.83 0.69 8.55
C GLU A 353 -30.18 1.37 7.34
N TYR A 354 -28.86 1.48 7.29
CA TYR A 354 -28.16 2.06 6.14
C TYR A 354 -28.30 1.17 4.88
N ARG A 355 -28.41 -0.15 5.06
CA ARG A 355 -28.66 -1.09 3.96
C ARG A 355 -30.07 -0.99 3.37
N LYS A 356 -31.07 -0.57 4.16
CA LYS A 356 -32.47 -0.45 3.70
C LYS A 356 -32.70 0.79 2.82
N ARG A 357 -31.88 1.84 2.96
CA ARG A 357 -32.02 3.07 2.15
C ARG A 357 -31.34 3.01 0.77
N GLN A 358 -30.49 2.01 0.52
CA GLN A 358 -29.87 1.83 -0.78
C GLN A 358 -30.61 0.84 -1.70
N LEU A 359 -31.68 0.23 -1.22
CA LEU A 359 -32.52 -0.73 -1.95
C LEU A 359 -33.90 -0.18 -2.32
N ARG A 360 -34.10 1.14 -2.18
CA ARG A 360 -35.28 1.86 -2.72
C ARG A 360 -34.93 2.73 -3.88
#